data_82df6a752be1d34a66a1b5a693a6640f
#
_entry.id   82df6a752be1d34a66a1b5a693a6640f
#
_cell.length_a   1.000
_cell.length_b   1.000
_cell.length_c   1.000
_cell.angle_alpha   90.00
_cell.angle_beta   90.00
_cell.angle_gamma   90.00
#
_symmetry.space_group_name_H-M   'P 1'
#
loop_
_entity.id
_entity.type
_entity.pdbx_description
1 polymer ?
#
loop_
_entity_poly.entity_id
_entity_poly.type
_entity_poly.pdbx_seq_one_letter_code
_entity_poly.pdbx_strand_id
1 'polypeptide(L)'
;MSDIRIISYLPNPRVYKATIVARHSGADIEVIGDQPPEMANWLWDYDAFKMTDADKETHATVRRTAKTGFSGALYKTDAFLRANPFGDIPAAFAEDGTMGIFESNSIMRLAALTGPNAPALYGDSATARARIDGFLDKTLLFADIIQKYILSGDALDAVLHGQMAAAFQNYCAALELALGHHAHVSGEMLSLSDVVLVCELALMSNESRMADNLAAAELTAILPELKNYPALFAHVTDLLSRAEFAEDLAGYARHIIA
;
A
#
# COMPACT_ATOMS: atom_id res chain seq x y z
N MET A 1 11.89 -1.29 -22.10
CA MET A 1 12.29 -0.97 -20.71
C MET A 1 11.02 -0.47 -20.06
N SER A 2 10.66 -0.97 -18.89
CA SER A 2 9.45 -0.55 -18.20
C SER A 2 9.51 0.94 -17.85
N ASP A 3 8.36 1.61 -17.87
CA ASP A 3 8.26 3.03 -17.50
C ASP A 3 8.58 3.26 -16.02
N ILE A 4 8.21 2.27 -15.18
CA ILE A 4 8.37 2.33 -13.72
C ILE A 4 8.82 0.96 -13.23
N ARG A 5 9.92 0.92 -12.48
CA ARG A 5 10.39 -0.29 -11.79
C ARG A 5 10.17 -0.14 -10.29
N ILE A 6 9.52 -1.13 -9.67
CA ILE A 6 9.18 -1.11 -8.22
C ILE A 6 9.88 -2.30 -7.54
N ILE A 7 10.65 -2.02 -6.49
CA ILE A 7 11.13 -3.05 -5.55
C ILE A 7 10.22 -3.08 -4.32
N SER A 8 9.77 -4.27 -3.92
CA SER A 8 8.93 -4.46 -2.73
C SER A 8 8.95 -5.91 -2.26
N TYR A 9 8.45 -6.15 -1.04
CA TYR A 9 7.97 -7.49 -0.69
C TYR A 9 6.62 -7.76 -1.36
N LEU A 10 6.31 -9.03 -1.60
CA LEU A 10 5.09 -9.49 -2.24
C LEU A 10 4.48 -10.66 -1.47
N PRO A 11 3.16 -10.77 -1.35
CA PRO A 11 2.15 -9.80 -1.81
C PRO A 11 2.13 -8.53 -0.96
N ASN A 12 1.86 -7.36 -1.57
CA ASN A 12 1.80 -6.09 -0.87
C ASN A 12 0.68 -5.20 -1.44
N PRO A 13 -0.44 -4.99 -0.73
CA PRO A 13 -1.53 -4.13 -1.18
C PRO A 13 -1.10 -2.69 -1.50
N ARG A 14 -0.03 -2.19 -0.89
CA ARG A 14 0.49 -0.86 -1.18
C ARG A 14 1.16 -0.75 -2.56
N VAL A 15 1.72 -1.84 -3.08
CA VAL A 15 2.21 -1.91 -4.47
C VAL A 15 1.04 -1.96 -5.44
N TYR A 16 -0.03 -2.65 -5.07
CA TYR A 16 -1.21 -2.81 -5.92
C TYR A 16 -1.93 -1.49 -6.23
N LYS A 17 -1.72 -0.45 -5.44
CA LYS A 17 -2.14 0.91 -5.81
C LYS A 17 -1.59 1.32 -7.18
N ALA A 18 -0.30 1.07 -7.41
CA ALA A 18 0.35 1.43 -8.67
C ALA A 18 -0.04 0.50 -9.82
N THR A 19 -0.13 -0.83 -9.59
CA THR A 19 -0.50 -1.79 -10.64
C THR A 19 -1.94 -1.63 -11.10
N ILE A 20 -2.88 -1.37 -10.18
CA ILE A 20 -4.28 -1.06 -10.50
C ILE A 20 -4.35 0.21 -11.37
N VAL A 21 -3.67 1.27 -10.95
CA VAL A 21 -3.66 2.53 -11.70
C VAL A 21 -2.99 2.39 -13.07
N ALA A 22 -1.93 1.59 -13.16
CA ALA A 22 -1.25 1.32 -14.42
C ALA A 22 -2.16 0.66 -15.47
N ARG A 23 -3.11 -0.21 -15.06
CA ARG A 23 -4.10 -0.78 -15.98
C ARG A 23 -5.00 0.29 -16.60
N HIS A 24 -5.23 1.41 -15.90
CA HIS A 24 -5.99 2.55 -16.43
C HIS A 24 -5.14 3.52 -17.26
N SER A 25 -3.92 3.80 -16.82
CA SER A 25 -3.02 4.74 -17.51
C SER A 25 -2.33 4.12 -18.73
N GLY A 26 -2.18 2.79 -18.74
CA GLY A 26 -1.38 2.07 -19.73
C GLY A 26 0.13 2.18 -19.47
N ALA A 27 0.56 2.59 -18.27
CA ALA A 27 1.97 2.60 -17.88
C ALA A 27 2.52 1.16 -17.80
N ASP A 28 3.73 0.95 -18.30
CA ASP A 28 4.45 -0.31 -18.16
C ASP A 28 5.19 -0.35 -16.82
N ILE A 29 4.70 -1.18 -15.88
CA ILE A 29 5.26 -1.31 -14.54
C ILE A 29 5.89 -2.70 -14.37
N GLU A 30 7.16 -2.72 -13.98
CA GLU A 30 7.85 -3.91 -13.51
C GLU A 30 7.90 -3.92 -11.98
N VAL A 31 7.36 -4.96 -11.36
CA VAL A 31 7.43 -5.16 -9.90
C VAL A 31 8.36 -6.33 -9.62
N ILE A 32 9.40 -6.07 -8.82
CA ILE A 32 10.41 -7.08 -8.42
C ILE A 32 10.45 -7.22 -6.90
N GLY A 33 10.66 -8.44 -6.44
CA GLY A 33 10.77 -8.76 -5.01
C GLY A 33 10.32 -10.16 -4.68
N ASP A 34 10.15 -10.42 -3.40
CA ASP A 34 9.84 -11.75 -2.87
C ASP A 34 8.99 -11.62 -1.59
N GLN A 35 8.68 -12.73 -0.94
CA GLN A 35 8.01 -12.72 0.35
C GLN A 35 8.81 -11.94 1.41
N PRO A 36 8.17 -11.33 2.42
CA PRO A 36 8.84 -10.46 3.38
C PRO A 36 10.12 -11.03 4.00
N PRO A 37 10.18 -12.31 4.47
CA PRO A 37 11.41 -12.87 5.02
C PRO A 37 12.54 -13.00 3.99
N GLU A 38 12.20 -13.26 2.72
CA GLU A 38 13.15 -13.45 1.64
C GLU A 38 13.82 -12.14 1.18
N MET A 39 13.21 -10.99 1.46
CA MET A 39 13.79 -9.68 1.13
C MET A 39 15.15 -9.43 1.80
N ALA A 40 15.48 -10.14 2.86
CA ALA A 40 16.81 -10.12 3.48
C ALA A 40 17.89 -10.78 2.59
N ASN A 41 17.48 -11.56 1.60
CA ASN A 41 18.35 -12.22 0.64
C ASN A 41 18.47 -11.44 -0.68
N TRP A 42 17.91 -10.23 -0.76
CA TRP A 42 17.95 -9.38 -1.96
C TRP A 42 18.95 -8.24 -1.80
N LEU A 43 19.65 -7.91 -2.88
CA LEU A 43 20.32 -6.62 -3.01
C LEU A 43 19.26 -5.57 -3.37
N TRP A 44 19.09 -4.56 -2.51
CA TRP A 44 18.17 -3.46 -2.74
C TRP A 44 18.89 -2.37 -3.52
N ASP A 45 18.55 -2.27 -4.81
CA ASP A 45 19.07 -1.32 -5.77
C ASP A 45 18.05 -1.11 -6.90
N TYR A 46 18.35 -0.25 -7.86
CA TYR A 46 17.61 -0.16 -9.10
C TYR A 46 17.58 -1.50 -9.83
N ASP A 47 18.73 -2.14 -9.96
CA ASP A 47 18.88 -3.50 -10.51
C ASP A 47 18.84 -4.57 -9.41
N ALA A 48 17.82 -4.48 -8.54
CA ALA A 48 17.65 -5.42 -7.44
C ALA A 48 17.56 -6.87 -7.93
N PHE A 49 18.22 -7.77 -7.20
CA PHE A 49 18.19 -9.20 -7.50
C PHE A 49 18.35 -10.05 -6.22
N LYS A 50 17.90 -11.31 -6.29
CA LYS A 50 18.10 -12.28 -5.21
C LYS A 50 19.53 -12.78 -5.22
N MET A 51 20.24 -12.56 -4.11
CA MET A 51 21.66 -12.86 -3.96
C MET A 51 21.91 -14.34 -3.66
N THR A 52 22.99 -14.87 -4.22
CA THR A 52 23.66 -16.09 -3.75
C THR A 52 24.53 -15.78 -2.51
N ASP A 53 25.07 -16.82 -1.85
CA ASP A 53 26.00 -16.61 -0.74
C ASP A 53 27.29 -15.90 -1.17
N ALA A 54 27.79 -16.17 -2.37
CA ALA A 54 28.95 -15.46 -2.93
C ALA A 54 28.65 -13.98 -3.19
N ASP A 55 27.41 -13.64 -3.64
CA ASP A 55 26.98 -12.25 -3.79
C ASP A 55 26.92 -11.54 -2.43
N LYS A 56 26.44 -12.22 -1.37
CA LYS A 56 26.38 -11.65 -0.01
C LYS A 56 27.77 -11.33 0.53
N GLU A 57 28.77 -12.15 0.26
CA GLU A 57 30.17 -11.87 0.58
C GLU A 57 30.70 -10.64 -0.16
N THR A 58 30.43 -10.58 -1.47
CA THR A 58 30.83 -9.45 -2.31
C THR A 58 30.18 -8.13 -1.86
N HIS A 59 28.91 -8.19 -1.44
CA HIS A 59 28.12 -7.04 -1.01
C HIS A 59 28.10 -6.84 0.51
N ALA A 60 29.02 -7.43 1.28
CA ALA A 60 29.05 -7.31 2.74
C ALA A 60 29.12 -5.86 3.26
N THR A 61 29.75 -4.95 2.52
CA THR A 61 29.90 -3.55 2.88
C THR A 61 28.60 -2.73 2.84
N VAL A 62 27.60 -3.18 2.08
CA VAL A 62 26.29 -2.51 1.96
C VAL A 62 25.22 -3.12 2.88
N ARG A 63 25.63 -3.98 3.80
CA ARG A 63 24.76 -4.55 4.82
C ARG A 63 24.37 -3.47 5.83
N ARG A 64 23.06 -3.31 6.06
CA ARG A 64 22.47 -2.30 6.94
C ARG A 64 21.51 -2.96 7.92
N THR A 65 21.42 -2.44 9.14
CA THR A 65 20.41 -2.90 10.11
C THR A 65 19.01 -2.57 9.59
N ALA A 66 18.12 -3.57 9.61
CA ALA A 66 16.72 -3.36 9.28
C ALA A 66 16.05 -2.42 10.31
N LYS A 67 15.03 -1.71 9.84
CA LYS A 67 14.22 -0.81 10.69
C LYS A 67 12.79 -1.37 10.81
N THR A 68 11.82 -0.66 10.27
CA THR A 68 10.41 -1.03 10.40
C THR A 68 10.02 -2.19 9.48
N GLY A 69 9.32 -3.18 10.02
CA GLY A 69 8.71 -4.29 9.24
C GLY A 69 9.67 -5.41 8.84
N PHE A 70 10.97 -5.27 9.11
CA PHE A 70 11.99 -6.30 8.87
C PHE A 70 12.85 -6.48 10.10
N SER A 71 13.38 -7.69 10.29
CA SER A 71 14.34 -8.01 11.34
C SER A 71 15.73 -8.29 10.74
N GLY A 72 16.78 -8.11 11.56
CA GLY A 72 18.15 -8.44 11.18
C GLY A 72 18.80 -7.42 10.28
N ALA A 73 19.39 -7.85 9.18
CA ALA A 73 20.12 -7.00 8.25
C ALA A 73 19.61 -7.14 6.82
N LEU A 74 19.67 -6.04 6.09
CA LEU A 74 19.30 -5.91 4.69
C LEU A 74 20.50 -5.40 3.90
N TYR A 75 20.60 -5.76 2.62
CA TYR A 75 21.65 -5.29 1.74
C TYR A 75 21.11 -4.14 0.88
N LYS A 76 21.48 -2.91 1.25
CA LYS A 76 21.04 -1.67 0.57
C LYS A 76 22.24 -0.93 0.04
N THR A 77 22.33 -0.74 -1.29
CA THR A 77 23.43 0.01 -1.89
C THR A 77 23.39 1.48 -1.50
N ASP A 78 24.52 2.16 -1.61
CA ASP A 78 24.56 3.61 -1.41
C ASP A 78 23.80 4.36 -2.53
N ALA A 79 23.70 3.75 -3.73
CA ALA A 79 22.88 4.27 -4.83
C ALA A 79 21.39 4.22 -4.45
N PHE A 80 20.91 3.09 -3.96
CA PHE A 80 19.55 2.96 -3.44
C PHE A 80 19.23 3.99 -2.37
N LEU A 81 20.12 4.17 -1.38
CA LEU A 81 19.92 5.12 -0.29
C LEU A 81 20.02 6.60 -0.73
N ARG A 82 20.74 6.91 -1.80
CA ARG A 82 20.70 8.25 -2.41
C ARG A 82 19.38 8.50 -3.13
N ALA A 83 18.87 7.51 -3.83
CA ALA A 83 17.59 7.61 -4.54
C ALA A 83 16.38 7.59 -3.57
N ASN A 84 16.43 6.76 -2.53
CA ASN A 84 15.42 6.67 -1.47
C ASN A 84 16.09 6.85 -0.08
N PRO A 85 16.16 8.07 0.46
CA PRO A 85 16.86 8.36 1.72
C PRO A 85 16.24 7.68 2.95
N PHE A 86 14.97 7.30 2.90
CA PHE A 86 14.31 6.55 3.98
C PHE A 86 14.70 5.07 3.96
N GLY A 87 15.08 4.56 2.79
CA GLY A 87 15.57 3.20 2.61
C GLY A 87 14.53 2.12 2.89
N ASP A 88 13.27 2.42 2.71
CA ASP A 88 12.13 1.52 2.86
C ASP A 88 11.59 1.07 1.50
N ILE A 89 10.64 0.16 1.52
CA ILE A 89 9.91 -0.35 0.34
C ILE A 89 8.40 -0.37 0.62
N PRO A 90 7.55 -0.17 -0.42
CA PRO A 90 7.90 -0.12 -1.83
C PRO A 90 8.70 1.13 -2.20
N ALA A 91 9.70 0.96 -3.05
CA ALA A 91 10.47 2.02 -3.68
C ALA A 91 10.38 1.85 -5.20
N ALA A 92 10.09 2.93 -5.92
CA ALA A 92 10.03 2.92 -7.36
C ALA A 92 11.16 3.75 -7.96
N PHE A 93 11.49 3.46 -9.19
CA PHE A 93 12.48 4.17 -9.97
C PHE A 93 11.89 4.43 -11.37
N ALA A 94 12.10 5.64 -11.87
CA ALA A 94 11.82 6.00 -13.25
C ALA A 94 13.11 5.94 -14.08
N GLU A 95 12.98 5.55 -15.33
CA GLU A 95 14.01 5.55 -16.39
C GLU A 95 15.38 4.97 -16.01
N ASP A 96 16.31 5.81 -15.50
CA ASP A 96 17.72 5.45 -15.30
C ASP A 96 18.06 5.04 -13.85
N GLY A 97 17.07 4.98 -12.98
CA GLY A 97 17.25 4.59 -11.58
C GLY A 97 17.94 5.62 -10.69
N THR A 98 18.29 6.79 -11.19
CA THR A 98 19.00 7.82 -10.39
C THR A 98 18.07 8.54 -9.42
N MET A 99 16.79 8.65 -9.76
CA MET A 99 15.75 9.25 -8.92
C MET A 99 14.80 8.18 -8.42
N GLY A 100 14.74 8.01 -7.11
CA GLY A 100 13.77 7.13 -6.47
C GLY A 100 12.49 7.87 -6.11
N ILE A 101 11.38 7.16 -6.25
CA ILE A 101 10.05 7.60 -5.81
C ILE A 101 9.67 6.69 -4.64
N PHE A 102 9.37 7.27 -3.51
CA PHE A 102 8.98 6.56 -2.29
C PHE A 102 7.62 7.04 -1.82
N GLU A 103 7.02 6.36 -0.84
CA GLU A 103 5.61 6.42 -0.47
C GLU A 103 4.67 5.84 -1.54
N SER A 104 3.92 4.83 -1.17
CA SER A 104 3.04 4.11 -2.10
C SER A 104 2.03 5.02 -2.83
N ASN A 105 1.56 6.09 -2.16
CA ASN A 105 0.68 7.07 -2.79
C ASN A 105 1.40 7.91 -3.84
N SER A 106 2.70 8.19 -3.67
CA SER A 106 3.50 8.90 -4.67
C SER A 106 3.82 8.01 -5.88
N ILE A 107 4.11 6.72 -5.63
CA ILE A 107 4.29 5.73 -6.69
C ILE A 107 2.99 5.57 -7.50
N MET A 108 1.84 5.53 -6.84
CA MET A 108 0.54 5.50 -7.49
C MET A 108 0.28 6.74 -8.35
N ARG A 109 0.63 7.95 -7.85
CA ARG A 109 0.53 9.20 -8.64
C ARG A 109 1.44 9.16 -9.87
N LEU A 110 2.66 8.64 -9.72
CA LEU A 110 3.57 8.46 -10.88
C LEU A 110 2.91 7.54 -11.92
N ALA A 111 2.36 6.40 -11.52
CA ALA A 111 1.65 5.49 -12.42
C ALA A 111 0.47 6.18 -13.13
N ALA A 112 -0.27 7.06 -12.43
CA ALA A 112 -1.38 7.82 -13.02
C ALA A 112 -0.94 8.87 -14.06
N LEU A 113 0.27 9.39 -13.92
CA LEU A 113 0.83 10.44 -14.78
C LEU A 113 1.72 9.88 -15.90
N THR A 114 1.93 8.56 -15.92
CA THR A 114 2.73 7.84 -16.91
C THR A 114 1.80 7.03 -17.81
N GLY A 115 2.23 6.81 -19.05
CA GLY A 115 1.48 6.01 -20.02
C GLY A 115 0.55 6.84 -20.93
N PRO A 116 0.02 6.18 -21.96
CA PRO A 116 -0.71 6.85 -23.05
C PRO A 116 -2.06 7.45 -22.62
N ASN A 117 -2.65 6.99 -21.51
CA ASN A 117 -3.95 7.46 -21.01
C ASN A 117 -3.79 8.39 -19.80
N ALA A 118 -2.61 8.96 -19.59
CA ALA A 118 -2.39 9.91 -18.50
C ALA A 118 -3.15 11.24 -18.72
N PRO A 119 -3.64 11.91 -17.64
CA PRO A 119 -3.61 11.47 -16.24
C PRO A 119 -4.80 10.55 -15.93
N ALA A 120 -4.51 9.27 -15.67
CA ALA A 120 -5.56 8.32 -15.32
C ALA A 120 -5.95 8.44 -13.84
N LEU A 121 -7.24 8.53 -13.54
CA LEU A 121 -7.78 8.52 -12.17
C LEU A 121 -7.28 9.67 -11.25
N TYR A 122 -6.50 10.63 -11.75
CA TYR A 122 -5.90 11.70 -10.94
C TYR A 122 -6.53 13.07 -11.18
N GLY A 123 -7.69 13.10 -11.83
CA GLY A 123 -8.42 14.34 -12.10
C GLY A 123 -7.81 15.17 -13.23
N ASP A 124 -8.67 15.97 -13.85
CA ASP A 124 -8.37 16.79 -15.04
C ASP A 124 -8.07 18.25 -14.71
N SER A 125 -8.31 18.68 -13.47
CA SER A 125 -8.11 20.05 -13.01
C SER A 125 -7.30 20.12 -11.72
N ALA A 126 -6.72 21.27 -11.42
CA ALA A 126 -6.00 21.51 -10.16
C ALA A 126 -6.90 21.28 -8.93
N THR A 127 -8.17 21.70 -9.00
CA THR A 127 -9.14 21.51 -7.91
C THR A 127 -9.48 20.04 -7.70
N ALA A 128 -9.71 19.28 -8.78
CA ALA A 128 -9.96 17.84 -8.69
C ALA A 128 -8.77 17.12 -8.08
N ARG A 129 -7.55 17.41 -8.53
CA ARG A 129 -6.31 16.83 -7.98
C ARG A 129 -6.13 17.16 -6.51
N ALA A 130 -6.29 18.43 -6.11
CA ALA A 130 -6.17 18.85 -4.73
C ALA A 130 -7.20 18.14 -3.81
N ARG A 131 -8.42 17.90 -4.32
CA ARG A 131 -9.43 17.15 -3.58
C ARG A 131 -9.03 15.68 -3.42
N ILE A 132 -8.56 15.03 -4.48
CA ILE A 132 -8.03 13.67 -4.45
C ILE A 132 -6.87 13.59 -3.44
N ASP A 133 -5.90 14.50 -3.52
CA ASP A 133 -4.75 14.56 -2.60
C ASP A 133 -5.18 14.67 -1.15
N GLY A 134 -6.23 15.45 -0.86
CA GLY A 134 -6.77 15.56 0.49
C GLY A 134 -7.23 14.20 1.07
N PHE A 135 -7.86 13.35 0.24
CA PHE A 135 -8.21 11.98 0.65
C PHE A 135 -6.97 11.08 0.78
N LEU A 136 -6.00 11.20 -0.13
CA LEU A 136 -4.76 10.44 -0.05
C LEU A 136 -3.96 10.76 1.22
N ASP A 137 -3.88 12.04 1.60
CA ASP A 137 -3.19 12.48 2.81
C ASP A 137 -3.89 11.99 4.07
N LYS A 138 -5.23 12.04 4.11
CA LYS A 138 -6.00 11.45 5.22
C LYS A 138 -5.82 9.94 5.31
N THR A 139 -5.79 9.26 4.16
CA THR A 139 -5.54 7.82 4.13
C THR A 139 -4.12 7.48 4.58
N LEU A 140 -3.12 8.34 4.33
CA LEU A 140 -1.75 8.12 4.82
C LEU A 140 -1.69 8.09 6.35
N LEU A 141 -2.42 8.98 7.03
CA LEU A 141 -2.53 8.97 8.50
C LEU A 141 -3.20 7.70 9.02
N PHE A 142 -4.24 7.23 8.33
CA PHE A 142 -4.91 5.97 8.64
C PHE A 142 -3.98 4.76 8.41
N ALA A 143 -3.24 4.77 7.30
CA ALA A 143 -2.29 3.74 6.93
C ALA A 143 -1.14 3.55 7.94
N ASP A 144 -0.67 4.63 8.58
CA ASP A 144 0.33 4.58 9.65
C ASP A 144 -0.18 3.81 10.87
N ILE A 145 -1.43 4.06 11.26
CA ILE A 145 -2.06 3.35 12.40
C ILE A 145 -2.30 1.88 12.05
N ILE A 146 -2.81 1.58 10.85
CA ILE A 146 -2.95 0.19 10.37
C ILE A 146 -1.62 -0.55 10.49
N GLN A 147 -0.54 0.05 10.02
CA GLN A 147 0.77 -0.62 10.03
C GLN A 147 1.24 -0.92 11.45
N LYS A 148 1.11 0.02 12.37
CA LYS A 148 1.45 -0.17 13.78
C LYS A 148 0.63 -1.29 14.41
N TYR A 149 -0.67 -1.30 14.12
CA TYR A 149 -1.61 -2.28 14.62
C TYR A 149 -1.30 -3.70 14.09
N ILE A 150 -1.21 -3.86 12.77
CA ILE A 150 -0.95 -5.18 12.14
C ILE A 150 0.42 -5.75 12.51
N LEU A 151 1.43 -4.90 12.75
CA LEU A 151 2.78 -5.33 13.11
C LEU A 151 2.99 -5.47 14.63
N SER A 152 1.98 -5.25 15.46
CA SER A 152 2.11 -5.28 16.92
C SER A 152 2.44 -6.68 17.47
N GLY A 153 1.94 -7.75 16.82
CA GLY A 153 2.14 -9.12 17.30
C GLY A 153 1.75 -9.28 18.77
N ASP A 154 2.66 -9.84 19.58
CA ASP A 154 2.45 -10.03 21.01
C ASP A 154 2.44 -8.73 21.84
N ALA A 155 2.80 -7.61 21.24
CA ALA A 155 2.73 -6.28 21.87
C ALA A 155 1.35 -5.60 21.68
N LEU A 156 0.36 -6.30 21.13
CA LEU A 156 -1.00 -5.80 21.02
C LEU A 156 -1.60 -5.57 22.42
N ASP A 157 -2.09 -4.36 22.66
CA ASP A 157 -2.77 -4.00 23.88
C ASP A 157 -4.08 -3.21 23.61
N ALA A 158 -4.86 -3.00 24.66
CA ALA A 158 -6.13 -2.28 24.58
C ALA A 158 -5.96 -0.81 24.13
N VAL A 159 -4.80 -0.19 24.39
CA VAL A 159 -4.54 1.20 24.00
C VAL A 159 -4.34 1.29 22.49
N LEU A 160 -3.48 0.46 21.93
CA LEU A 160 -3.23 0.41 20.49
C LEU A 160 -4.48 -0.01 19.71
N HIS A 161 -5.21 -1.03 20.22
CA HIS A 161 -6.48 -1.45 19.65
C HIS A 161 -7.51 -0.32 19.67
N GLY A 162 -7.66 0.39 20.79
CA GLY A 162 -8.58 1.54 20.90
C GLY A 162 -8.21 2.68 19.94
N GLN A 163 -6.90 2.95 19.73
CA GLN A 163 -6.43 3.92 18.73
C GLN A 163 -6.80 3.49 17.32
N MET A 164 -6.61 2.20 16.99
CA MET A 164 -6.97 1.66 15.67
C MET A 164 -8.49 1.72 15.43
N ALA A 165 -9.31 1.32 16.43
CA ALA A 165 -10.77 1.38 16.35
C ALA A 165 -11.26 2.82 16.13
N ALA A 166 -10.74 3.78 16.90
CA ALA A 166 -11.10 5.19 16.72
C ALA A 166 -10.68 5.74 15.35
N ALA A 167 -9.50 5.38 14.85
CA ALA A 167 -9.05 5.78 13.53
C ALA A 167 -9.92 5.17 12.42
N PHE A 168 -10.29 3.90 12.56
CA PHE A 168 -11.17 3.19 11.63
C PHE A 168 -12.55 3.84 11.57
N GLN A 169 -13.17 4.08 12.72
CA GLN A 169 -14.49 4.73 12.82
C GLN A 169 -14.47 6.12 12.18
N ASN A 170 -13.49 6.95 12.51
CA ASN A 170 -13.35 8.29 11.95
C ASN A 170 -13.16 8.28 10.44
N TYR A 171 -12.32 7.37 9.93
CA TYR A 171 -12.05 7.23 8.51
C TYR A 171 -13.28 6.73 7.75
N CYS A 172 -13.91 5.65 8.22
CA CYS A 172 -15.11 5.08 7.60
C CYS A 172 -16.30 6.05 7.62
N ALA A 173 -16.53 6.76 8.72
CA ALA A 173 -17.61 7.75 8.81
C ALA A 173 -17.44 8.90 7.80
N ALA A 174 -16.20 9.37 7.59
CA ALA A 174 -15.95 10.42 6.61
C ALA A 174 -16.17 9.94 5.16
N LEU A 175 -15.79 8.69 4.87
CA LEU A 175 -16.00 8.10 3.54
C LEU A 175 -17.47 7.74 3.29
N GLU A 176 -18.18 7.25 4.31
CA GLU A 176 -19.63 7.05 4.25
C GLU A 176 -20.38 8.33 3.90
N LEU A 177 -19.99 9.44 4.54
CA LEU A 177 -20.56 10.75 4.23
C LEU A 177 -20.26 11.19 2.79
N ALA A 178 -19.01 10.99 2.32
CA ALA A 178 -18.62 11.33 0.95
C ALA A 178 -19.41 10.54 -0.09
N LEU A 179 -19.52 9.22 0.11
CA LEU A 179 -20.24 8.31 -0.77
C LEU A 179 -21.76 8.46 -0.69
N GLY A 180 -22.28 9.02 0.39
CA GLY A 180 -23.68 9.43 0.50
C GLY A 180 -24.05 10.61 -0.42
N HIS A 181 -23.07 11.35 -0.93
CA HIS A 181 -23.26 12.50 -1.80
C HIS A 181 -22.70 12.31 -3.21
N HIS A 182 -21.81 11.37 -3.43
CA HIS A 182 -21.08 11.15 -4.68
C HIS A 182 -21.02 9.67 -5.03
N ALA A 183 -20.87 9.36 -6.31
CA ALA A 183 -20.70 8.00 -6.80
C ALA A 183 -19.34 7.38 -6.40
N HIS A 184 -18.33 8.22 -6.15
CA HIS A 184 -16.98 7.82 -5.76
C HIS A 184 -16.46 8.71 -4.62
N VAL A 185 -15.36 8.29 -3.97
CA VAL A 185 -14.84 8.96 -2.77
C VAL A 185 -14.58 10.44 -2.96
N SER A 186 -14.02 10.86 -4.08
CA SER A 186 -13.67 12.27 -4.32
C SER A 186 -14.64 13.01 -5.23
N GLY A 187 -15.69 12.38 -5.77
CA GLY A 187 -16.66 12.98 -6.69
C GLY A 187 -17.40 11.94 -7.52
N GLU A 188 -17.75 12.30 -8.76
CA GLU A 188 -18.59 11.44 -9.62
C GLU A 188 -17.79 10.40 -10.43
N MET A 189 -16.46 10.50 -10.45
CA MET A 189 -15.60 9.63 -11.25
C MET A 189 -14.66 8.81 -10.35
N LEU A 190 -14.41 7.56 -10.77
CA LEU A 190 -13.37 6.73 -10.16
C LEU A 190 -12.04 7.49 -10.12
N SER A 191 -11.34 7.43 -8.99
CA SER A 191 -10.14 8.22 -8.76
C SER A 191 -9.10 7.46 -7.92
N LEU A 192 -7.93 8.05 -7.75
CA LEU A 192 -6.89 7.51 -6.85
C LEU A 192 -7.39 7.34 -5.40
N SER A 193 -8.39 8.13 -4.99
CA SER A 193 -8.99 8.03 -3.64
C SER A 193 -9.69 6.68 -3.42
N ASP A 194 -10.33 6.16 -4.46
CA ASP A 194 -11.01 4.86 -4.43
C ASP A 194 -9.99 3.71 -4.40
N VAL A 195 -8.92 3.84 -5.19
CA VAL A 195 -7.84 2.84 -5.22
C VAL A 195 -7.13 2.75 -3.87
N VAL A 196 -6.75 3.89 -3.28
CA VAL A 196 -6.05 3.89 -2.00
C VAL A 196 -6.90 3.33 -0.88
N LEU A 197 -8.20 3.64 -0.85
CA LEU A 197 -9.16 3.09 0.10
C LEU A 197 -9.13 1.56 0.11
N VAL A 198 -9.35 0.95 -1.05
CA VAL A 198 -9.47 -0.52 -1.13
C VAL A 198 -8.16 -1.21 -0.82
N CYS A 199 -7.02 -0.64 -1.26
CA CYS A 199 -5.70 -1.19 -0.95
C CYS A 199 -5.34 -1.10 0.54
N GLU A 200 -5.71 -0.04 1.26
CA GLU A 200 -5.46 0.03 2.71
C GLU A 200 -6.42 -0.89 3.49
N LEU A 201 -7.67 -1.06 3.05
CA LEU A 201 -8.55 -2.09 3.62
C LEU A 201 -8.03 -3.51 3.36
N ALA A 202 -7.43 -3.75 2.19
CA ALA A 202 -6.75 -5.01 1.90
C ALA A 202 -5.55 -5.26 2.84
N LEU A 203 -4.77 -4.21 3.15
CA LEU A 203 -3.71 -4.33 4.16
C LEU A 203 -4.30 -4.62 5.55
N MET A 204 -5.36 -3.91 5.94
CA MET A 204 -6.03 -4.10 7.22
C MET A 204 -6.66 -5.51 7.35
N SER A 205 -7.05 -6.15 6.26
CA SER A 205 -7.60 -7.51 6.30
C SER A 205 -6.61 -8.57 6.81
N ASN A 206 -5.30 -8.24 6.91
CA ASN A 206 -4.33 -9.06 7.64
C ASN A 206 -4.62 -9.13 9.15
N GLU A 207 -5.54 -8.32 9.69
CA GLU A 207 -6.09 -8.50 11.05
C GLU A 207 -6.59 -9.93 11.27
N SER A 208 -7.08 -10.61 10.23
CA SER A 208 -7.47 -12.02 10.30
C SER A 208 -6.34 -12.96 10.76
N ARG A 209 -5.08 -12.56 10.62
CA ARG A 209 -3.91 -13.32 11.10
C ARG A 209 -3.58 -13.03 12.56
N MET A 210 -4.24 -12.05 13.17
CA MET A 210 -4.05 -11.64 14.57
C MET A 210 -5.08 -12.27 15.51
N ALA A 211 -5.87 -13.25 15.05
CA ALA A 211 -6.97 -13.83 15.82
C ALA A 211 -6.53 -14.34 17.21
N ASP A 212 -5.38 -15.00 17.30
CA ASP A 212 -4.84 -15.50 18.56
C ASP A 212 -4.39 -14.36 19.49
N ASN A 213 -3.75 -13.31 18.94
CA ASN A 213 -3.33 -12.12 19.70
C ASN A 213 -4.54 -11.35 20.23
N LEU A 214 -5.57 -11.18 19.39
CA LEU A 214 -6.82 -10.53 19.78
C LEU A 214 -7.51 -11.32 20.89
N ALA A 215 -7.64 -12.64 20.76
CA ALA A 215 -8.25 -13.49 21.76
C ALA A 215 -7.46 -13.46 23.09
N ALA A 216 -6.13 -13.50 23.04
CA ALA A 216 -5.28 -13.41 24.22
C ALA A 216 -5.39 -12.08 24.96
N ALA A 217 -5.68 -10.99 24.25
CA ALA A 217 -5.90 -9.65 24.80
C ALA A 217 -7.38 -9.37 25.14
N GLU A 218 -8.28 -10.33 24.96
CA GLU A 218 -9.75 -10.18 25.13
C GLU A 218 -10.34 -9.06 24.23
N LEU A 219 -9.80 -8.90 23.04
CA LEU A 219 -10.19 -7.90 22.04
C LEU A 219 -10.91 -8.54 20.85
N THR A 220 -11.69 -7.76 20.12
CA THR A 220 -12.41 -8.19 18.92
C THR A 220 -11.84 -7.56 17.66
N ALA A 221 -11.97 -8.23 16.51
CA ALA A 221 -11.55 -7.68 15.23
C ALA A 221 -12.35 -6.39 14.89
N ILE A 222 -11.64 -5.42 14.30
CA ILE A 222 -12.20 -4.10 13.96
C ILE A 222 -12.75 -4.09 12.52
N LEU A 223 -12.09 -4.76 11.60
CA LEU A 223 -12.47 -4.74 10.18
C LEU A 223 -13.94 -5.12 9.91
N PRO A 224 -14.57 -6.08 10.62
CA PRO A 224 -16.00 -6.40 10.45
C PRO A 224 -16.94 -5.24 10.70
N GLU A 225 -16.52 -4.18 11.44
CA GLU A 225 -17.31 -2.97 11.64
C GLU A 225 -17.54 -2.18 10.35
N LEU A 226 -16.81 -2.48 9.26
CA LEU A 226 -17.04 -1.89 7.93
C LEU A 226 -18.51 -2.00 7.49
N LYS A 227 -19.19 -3.07 7.89
CA LYS A 227 -20.62 -3.30 7.60
C LYS A 227 -21.57 -2.27 8.22
N ASN A 228 -21.11 -1.53 9.22
CA ASN A 228 -21.88 -0.45 9.84
C ASN A 228 -21.94 0.82 8.94
N TYR A 229 -21.22 0.82 7.82
CA TYR A 229 -21.12 1.92 6.85
C TYR A 229 -21.64 1.43 5.48
N PRO A 230 -22.97 1.41 5.24
CA PRO A 230 -23.57 0.70 4.11
C PRO A 230 -23.17 1.25 2.74
N ALA A 231 -23.03 2.57 2.55
CA ALA A 231 -22.59 3.15 1.28
C ALA A 231 -21.12 2.80 1.00
N LEU A 232 -20.27 2.92 2.02
CA LEU A 232 -18.85 2.54 1.94
C LEU A 232 -18.69 1.03 1.68
N PHE A 233 -19.42 0.19 2.40
CA PHE A 233 -19.36 -1.26 2.22
C PHE A 233 -19.79 -1.69 0.82
N ALA A 234 -20.88 -1.12 0.30
CA ALA A 234 -21.35 -1.37 -1.06
C ALA A 234 -20.32 -0.93 -2.11
N HIS A 235 -19.73 0.26 -1.93
CA HIS A 235 -18.71 0.80 -2.82
C HIS A 235 -17.45 -0.07 -2.86
N VAL A 236 -16.94 -0.47 -1.68
CA VAL A 236 -15.77 -1.37 -1.58
C VAL A 236 -16.06 -2.72 -2.22
N THR A 237 -17.27 -3.28 -2.01
CA THR A 237 -17.68 -4.56 -2.61
C THR A 237 -17.73 -4.46 -4.13
N ASP A 238 -18.27 -3.38 -4.67
CA ASP A 238 -18.31 -3.13 -6.11
C ASP A 238 -16.89 -3.05 -6.69
N LEU A 239 -16.00 -2.24 -6.09
CA LEU A 239 -14.62 -2.11 -6.54
C LEU A 239 -13.88 -3.46 -6.53
N LEU A 240 -14.00 -4.24 -5.46
CA LEU A 240 -13.36 -5.56 -5.35
C LEU A 240 -13.89 -6.58 -6.38
N SER A 241 -15.08 -6.36 -6.93
CA SER A 241 -15.67 -7.21 -7.99
C SER A 241 -15.17 -6.87 -9.39
N ARG A 242 -14.63 -5.68 -9.61
CA ARG A 242 -14.12 -5.23 -10.91
C ARG A 242 -12.82 -5.93 -11.26
N ALA A 243 -12.67 -6.35 -12.52
CA ALA A 243 -11.53 -7.14 -12.98
C ALA A 243 -10.17 -6.49 -12.68
N GLU A 244 -10.06 -5.17 -12.89
CA GLU A 244 -8.84 -4.39 -12.67
C GLU A 244 -8.39 -4.32 -11.20
N PHE A 245 -9.30 -4.52 -10.24
CA PHE A 245 -9.01 -4.63 -8.82
C PHE A 245 -8.85 -6.09 -8.38
N ALA A 246 -9.71 -6.97 -8.88
CA ALA A 246 -9.72 -8.37 -8.49
C ALA A 246 -8.42 -9.09 -8.84
N GLU A 247 -7.74 -8.71 -9.92
CA GLU A 247 -6.46 -9.29 -10.32
C GLU A 247 -5.42 -9.27 -9.18
N ASP A 248 -5.34 -8.17 -8.43
CA ASP A 248 -4.41 -8.04 -7.30
C ASP A 248 -5.06 -8.37 -5.94
N LEU A 249 -6.35 -8.09 -5.78
CA LEU A 249 -7.00 -8.03 -4.47
C LEU A 249 -7.94 -9.21 -4.17
N ALA A 250 -8.16 -10.15 -5.09
CA ALA A 250 -9.08 -11.28 -4.87
C ALA A 250 -8.75 -12.10 -3.60
N GLY A 251 -7.46 -12.25 -3.28
CA GLY A 251 -7.01 -12.95 -2.07
C GLY A 251 -7.43 -12.26 -0.75
N TYR A 252 -7.62 -10.94 -0.79
CA TYR A 252 -8.01 -10.11 0.36
C TYR A 252 -9.52 -9.90 0.44
N ALA A 253 -10.21 -9.90 -0.70
CA ALA A 253 -11.64 -9.59 -0.80
C ALA A 253 -12.48 -10.41 0.18
N ARG A 254 -12.23 -11.72 0.28
CA ARG A 254 -12.95 -12.62 1.19
C ARG A 254 -12.87 -12.22 2.68
N HIS A 255 -11.81 -11.52 3.10
CA HIS A 255 -11.65 -11.06 4.48
C HIS A 255 -12.24 -9.68 4.73
N ILE A 256 -12.48 -8.91 3.65
CA ILE A 256 -13.06 -7.56 3.73
C ILE A 256 -14.58 -7.63 3.71
N ILE A 257 -15.14 -8.51 2.87
CA ILE A 257 -16.60 -8.58 2.62
C ILE A 257 -17.28 -9.78 3.29
N ALA A 258 -16.54 -10.56 4.09
CA ALA A 258 -17.04 -11.78 4.79
C ALA A 258 -18.14 -11.51 5.83
#